data_b7527c445e09da1461a56c1c2294ca49
#
_entry.id   b7527c445e09da1461a56c1c2294ca49
#
_cell.length_a   1.000
_cell.length_b   1.000
_cell.length_c   1.000
_cell.angle_alpha   90.00
_cell.angle_beta   90.00
_cell.angle_gamma   90.00
#
_symmetry.space_group_name_H-M   'P 1'
#
loop_
_entity.id
_entity.type
_entity.pdbx_description
1 polymer ?
#
loop_
_entity_poly.entity_id
_entity_poly.type
_entity_poly.pdbx_seq_one_letter_code
_entity_poly.pdbx_strand_id
1 'polypeptide(L)'
;MLIGSNKLLRESPDEIKRVDWVSGASLMIKKTLFQKLEGFDKEIFMYVEDMELCYRALKKGFFTYFYPQIMLFHKELGSGSRTFAILNIYKGVLLFFRKHKSKLEYLLALLLLKTKAAVLVVLGKIINNKYLLETYSQALKI
;
A
#
# COMPACT_ATOMS: atom_id res chain seq x y z
N MET A 1 8.30 -5.02 4.33
CA MET A 1 7.86 -4.47 5.61
C MET A 1 8.43 -3.07 5.76
N LEU A 2 7.62 -2.02 5.71
CA LEU A 2 8.07 -0.66 5.98
C LEU A 2 8.12 -0.49 7.49
N ILE A 3 9.32 -0.53 8.07
CA ILE A 3 9.51 -0.20 9.48
C ILE A 3 9.51 1.32 9.59
N GLY A 4 8.31 1.89 9.73
CA GLY A 4 8.18 3.24 10.26
C GLY A 4 8.46 3.21 11.76
N SER A 5 9.10 4.22 12.27
CA SER A 5 9.71 4.40 13.59
C SER A 5 8.79 4.24 14.82
N ASN A 6 7.73 3.46 14.78
CA ASN A 6 6.88 3.18 15.93
C ASN A 6 7.09 1.75 16.42
N LYS A 7 7.92 1.62 17.43
CA LYS A 7 8.32 0.41 18.14
C LYS A 7 7.17 -0.42 18.75
N LEU A 8 5.93 0.01 18.65
CA LEU A 8 4.79 -0.57 19.37
C LEU A 8 3.95 -1.58 18.59
N LEU A 9 4.20 -1.83 17.29
CA LEU A 9 3.27 -2.64 16.50
C LEU A 9 3.89 -3.67 15.55
N ARG A 10 5.21 -3.91 15.54
CA ARG A 10 5.78 -4.82 14.53
C ARG A 10 7.01 -5.58 15.00
N GLU A 11 6.81 -6.59 15.80
CA GLU A 11 7.74 -7.70 15.82
C GLU A 11 7.62 -8.42 14.47
N SER A 12 8.72 -8.44 13.71
CA SER A 12 8.79 -9.30 12.53
C SER A 12 8.67 -10.73 13.01
N PRO A 13 7.91 -11.60 12.33
CA PRO A 13 7.89 -13.01 12.67
C PRO A 13 9.32 -13.56 12.67
N ASP A 14 9.72 -14.29 13.70
CA ASP A 14 11.02 -14.96 13.75
C ASP A 14 11.05 -16.23 12.88
N GLU A 15 9.90 -16.67 12.42
CA GLU A 15 9.72 -17.88 11.62
C GLU A 15 9.09 -17.55 10.25
N ILE A 16 9.27 -18.46 9.29
CA ILE A 16 8.59 -18.39 8.00
C ILE A 16 7.08 -18.42 8.25
N LYS A 17 6.39 -17.39 7.86
CA LYS A 17 4.95 -17.23 8.09
C LYS A 17 4.22 -16.87 6.82
N ARG A 18 3.06 -17.52 6.61
CA ARG A 18 2.12 -17.08 5.58
C ARG A 18 1.58 -15.71 5.93
N VAL A 19 1.61 -14.81 4.93
CA VAL A 19 1.14 -13.43 5.04
C VAL A 19 0.29 -13.10 3.82
N ASP A 20 -0.50 -12.04 3.91
CA ASP A 20 -1.34 -11.63 2.77
C ASP A 20 -0.50 -11.00 1.66
N TRP A 21 0.56 -10.27 2.01
CA TRP A 21 1.47 -9.63 1.05
C TRP A 21 2.83 -9.30 1.69
N VAL A 22 3.83 -9.08 0.85
CA VAL A 22 5.16 -8.58 1.22
C VAL A 22 5.49 -7.35 0.38
N SER A 23 6.34 -6.45 0.92
CA SER A 23 6.73 -5.24 0.20
C SER A 23 7.53 -5.57 -1.07
N GLY A 24 7.24 -4.85 -2.16
CA GLY A 24 7.98 -4.89 -3.40
C GLY A 24 9.46 -4.55 -3.27
N ALA A 25 9.87 -3.89 -2.18
CA ALA A 25 11.28 -3.66 -1.85
C ALA A 25 12.07 -4.97 -1.67
N SER A 26 11.40 -6.07 -1.29
CA SER A 26 11.99 -7.40 -1.14
C SER A 26 10.97 -8.49 -1.47
N LEU A 27 10.58 -8.56 -2.73
CA LEU A 27 9.62 -9.55 -3.23
C LEU A 27 10.31 -10.50 -4.20
N MET A 28 10.20 -11.80 -3.94
CA MET A 28 10.63 -12.85 -4.84
C MET A 28 9.41 -13.63 -5.34
N ILE A 29 9.32 -13.84 -6.63
CA ILE A 29 8.23 -14.59 -7.26
C ILE A 29 8.79 -15.48 -8.37
N LYS A 30 8.20 -16.67 -8.57
CA LYS A 30 8.56 -17.52 -9.71
C LYS A 30 8.25 -16.81 -11.02
N LYS A 31 9.21 -16.76 -11.96
CA LYS A 31 9.02 -16.13 -13.27
C LYS A 31 7.76 -16.62 -14.00
N THR A 32 7.51 -17.92 -13.99
CA THR A 32 6.33 -18.52 -14.61
C THR A 32 5.02 -18.05 -13.99
N LEU A 33 4.99 -17.86 -12.65
CA LEU A 33 3.83 -17.30 -11.96
C LEU A 33 3.66 -15.82 -12.30
N PHE A 34 4.73 -15.04 -12.27
CA PHE A 34 4.69 -13.62 -12.62
C PHE A 34 4.16 -13.40 -14.04
N GLN A 35 4.60 -14.22 -15.00
CA GLN A 35 4.09 -14.21 -16.37
C GLN A 35 2.63 -14.62 -16.46
N LYS A 36 2.22 -15.67 -15.70
CA LYS A 36 0.81 -16.12 -15.63
C LYS A 36 -0.11 -15.06 -15.01
N LEU A 37 0.44 -14.18 -14.18
CA LEU A 37 -0.26 -13.03 -13.59
C LEU A 37 -0.20 -11.79 -14.48
N GLU A 38 0.49 -11.83 -15.63
CA GLU A 38 0.69 -10.70 -16.54
C GLU A 38 1.48 -9.53 -15.89
N GLY A 39 2.32 -9.86 -14.90
CA GLY A 39 3.14 -8.88 -14.20
C GLY A 39 2.38 -8.01 -13.21
N PHE A 40 2.90 -6.81 -12.96
CA PHE A 40 2.22 -5.79 -12.18
C PHE A 40 1.07 -5.15 -12.96
N ASP A 41 0.02 -4.72 -12.25
CA ASP A 41 -1.09 -3.99 -12.86
C ASP A 41 -0.61 -2.61 -13.35
N LYS A 42 -0.74 -2.36 -14.66
CA LYS A 42 -0.25 -1.14 -15.31
C LYS A 42 -0.96 0.14 -14.86
N GLU A 43 -2.15 0.04 -14.29
CA GLU A 43 -2.89 1.17 -13.76
C GLU A 43 -2.43 1.55 -12.34
N ILE A 44 -1.73 0.65 -11.62
CA ILE A 44 -1.16 0.91 -10.30
C ILE A 44 0.31 1.26 -10.48
N PHE A 45 0.62 2.54 -10.40
CA PHE A 45 1.98 3.01 -10.64
C PHE A 45 2.94 2.66 -9.50
N MET A 46 2.53 2.85 -8.23
CA MET A 46 3.40 2.67 -7.06
C MET A 46 2.62 2.55 -5.75
N TYR A 47 3.18 1.83 -4.76
CA TYR A 47 2.74 1.67 -3.36
C TYR A 47 1.59 0.68 -3.08
N VAL A 48 0.96 0.12 -4.04
CA VAL A 48 -0.11 -0.88 -3.86
C VAL A 48 0.06 -2.04 -4.84
N GLU A 49 1.00 -1.92 -5.77
CA GLU A 49 1.28 -2.88 -6.82
C GLU A 49 1.71 -4.24 -6.29
N ASP A 50 2.48 -4.26 -5.20
CA ASP A 50 2.94 -5.47 -4.53
C ASP A 50 1.80 -6.21 -3.82
N MET A 51 0.96 -5.47 -3.10
CA MET A 51 -0.24 -5.99 -2.46
C MET A 51 -1.22 -6.56 -3.50
N GLU A 52 -1.43 -5.84 -4.60
CA GLU A 52 -2.32 -6.25 -5.68
C GLU A 52 -1.83 -7.52 -6.38
N LEU A 53 -0.52 -7.60 -6.66
CA LEU A 53 0.11 -8.79 -7.24
C LEU A 53 -0.05 -10.01 -6.32
N CYS A 54 0.22 -9.87 -5.02
CA CYS A 54 0.04 -10.93 -4.04
C CYS A 54 -1.43 -11.37 -3.94
N TYR A 55 -2.36 -10.43 -4.01
CA TYR A 55 -3.80 -10.73 -4.03
C TYR A 55 -4.20 -11.56 -5.27
N ARG A 56 -3.72 -11.19 -6.48
CA ARG A 56 -3.97 -11.98 -7.70
C ARG A 56 -3.32 -13.37 -7.62
N ALA A 57 -2.15 -13.47 -7.03
CA ALA A 57 -1.49 -14.76 -6.79
C ALA A 57 -2.35 -15.63 -5.88
N LEU A 58 -2.84 -15.07 -4.76
CA LEU A 58 -3.74 -15.76 -3.82
C LEU A 58 -5.03 -16.26 -4.52
N LYS A 59 -5.64 -15.44 -5.37
CA LYS A 59 -6.83 -15.83 -6.14
C LYS A 59 -6.58 -17.00 -7.09
N LYS A 60 -5.33 -17.23 -7.48
CA LYS A 60 -4.92 -18.39 -8.29
C LYS A 60 -4.37 -19.56 -7.45
N GLY A 61 -4.54 -19.52 -6.12
CA GLY A 61 -4.13 -20.59 -5.19
C GLY A 61 -2.65 -20.55 -4.78
N PHE A 62 -1.95 -19.44 -5.03
CA PHE A 62 -0.56 -19.25 -4.61
C PHE A 62 -0.49 -18.39 -3.36
N PHE A 63 0.30 -18.83 -2.37
CA PHE A 63 0.41 -18.14 -1.08
C PHE A 63 1.69 -17.35 -0.99
N THR A 64 1.62 -16.22 -0.29
CA THR A 64 2.77 -15.38 0.03
C THR A 64 3.31 -15.76 1.40
N TYR A 65 4.63 -15.82 1.51
CA TYR A 65 5.33 -16.12 2.76
C TYR A 65 6.32 -15.03 3.10
N PHE A 66 6.34 -14.64 4.37
CA PHE A 66 7.42 -13.82 4.92
C PHE A 66 8.60 -14.74 5.28
N TYR A 67 9.80 -14.37 4.85
CA TYR A 67 11.04 -15.12 5.08
C TYR A 67 12.01 -14.28 5.93
N PRO A 68 12.14 -14.53 7.26
CA PRO A 68 12.86 -13.65 8.17
C PRO A 68 14.38 -13.70 8.05
N GLN A 69 14.94 -14.78 7.47
CA GLN A 69 16.38 -14.97 7.37
C GLN A 69 17.08 -14.04 6.38
N ILE A 70 16.32 -13.31 5.56
CA ILE A 70 16.84 -12.35 4.59
C ILE A 70 16.57 -10.94 5.10
N MET A 71 17.62 -10.19 5.41
CA MET A 71 17.55 -8.77 5.72
C MET A 71 18.05 -7.93 4.54
N LEU A 72 17.29 -6.90 4.20
CA LEU A 72 17.65 -5.93 3.18
C LEU A 72 17.57 -4.52 3.77
N PHE A 73 18.54 -3.70 3.40
CA PHE A 73 18.49 -2.26 3.68
C PHE A 73 17.69 -1.56 2.57
N HIS A 74 16.54 -1.02 2.93
CA HIS A 74 15.73 -0.23 2.02
C HIS A 74 15.79 1.26 2.40
N LYS A 75 16.29 2.09 1.46
CA LYS A 75 16.34 3.54 1.68
C LYS A 75 14.93 4.11 1.58
N GLU A 76 14.41 4.60 2.69
CA GLU A 76 13.11 5.27 2.73
C GLU A 76 13.08 6.51 1.82
N LEU A 77 11.93 6.79 1.23
CA LEU A 77 11.69 7.96 0.37
C LEU A 77 12.58 8.06 -0.88
N GLY A 78 13.26 6.99 -1.26
CA GLY A 78 14.06 6.97 -2.50
C GLY A 78 13.23 7.21 -3.77
N SER A 79 11.93 6.98 -3.72
CA SER A 79 11.01 7.03 -4.87
C SER A 79 10.13 8.29 -4.91
N GLY A 80 10.34 9.28 -4.04
CA GLY A 80 9.56 10.52 -4.06
C GLY A 80 9.24 11.12 -2.69
N SER A 81 8.46 12.20 -2.67
CA SER A 81 8.04 12.86 -1.43
C SER A 81 6.96 12.06 -0.68
N ARG A 82 6.78 12.34 0.61
CA ARG A 82 5.68 11.77 1.40
C ARG A 82 4.30 12.08 0.81
N THR A 83 4.11 13.28 0.27
CA THR A 83 2.87 13.67 -0.43
C THR A 83 2.63 12.77 -1.63
N PHE A 84 3.65 12.56 -2.47
CA PHE A 84 3.58 11.66 -3.62
C PHE A 84 3.18 10.24 -3.19
N ALA A 85 3.80 9.70 -2.14
CA ALA A 85 3.46 8.39 -1.61
C ALA A 85 1.99 8.29 -1.18
N ILE A 86 1.51 9.27 -0.39
CA ILE A 86 0.13 9.28 0.10
C ILE A 86 -0.87 9.34 -1.06
N LEU A 87 -0.66 10.19 -2.05
CA LEU A 87 -1.56 10.32 -3.19
C LEU A 87 -1.62 9.04 -4.02
N ASN A 88 -0.48 8.38 -4.25
CA ASN A 88 -0.46 7.11 -4.98
C ASN A 88 -1.08 5.96 -4.16
N ILE A 89 -0.90 5.93 -2.84
CA ILE A 89 -1.61 4.98 -1.97
C ILE A 89 -3.12 5.16 -2.08
N TYR A 90 -3.63 6.40 -2.02
CA TYR A 90 -5.07 6.66 -2.17
C TYR A 90 -5.60 6.16 -3.51
N LYS A 91 -4.92 6.51 -4.60
CA LYS A 91 -5.28 6.06 -5.96
C LYS A 91 -5.22 4.53 -6.08
N GLY A 92 -4.13 3.92 -5.65
CA GLY A 92 -3.92 2.48 -5.73
C GLY A 92 -4.93 1.69 -4.90
N VAL A 93 -5.22 2.13 -3.68
CA VAL A 93 -6.24 1.48 -2.83
C VAL A 93 -7.62 1.56 -3.46
N LEU A 94 -8.05 2.73 -3.94
CA LEU A 94 -9.35 2.87 -4.61
C LEU A 94 -9.43 2.03 -5.89
N LEU A 95 -8.35 1.99 -6.66
CA LEU A 95 -8.27 1.16 -7.86
C LEU A 95 -8.35 -0.34 -7.52
N PHE A 96 -7.62 -0.78 -6.48
CA PHE A 96 -7.68 -2.15 -5.99
C PHE A 96 -9.11 -2.55 -5.58
N PHE A 97 -9.79 -1.72 -4.78
CA PHE A 97 -11.17 -2.00 -4.38
C PHE A 97 -12.12 -2.00 -5.57
N ARG A 98 -11.96 -1.07 -6.51
CA ARG A 98 -12.77 -1.01 -7.73
C ARG A 98 -12.64 -2.28 -8.59
N LYS A 99 -11.41 -2.83 -8.69
CA LYS A 99 -11.14 -4.02 -9.54
C LYS A 99 -11.47 -5.35 -8.87
N HIS A 100 -11.28 -5.44 -7.56
CA HIS A 100 -11.24 -6.73 -6.87
C HIS A 100 -12.31 -6.94 -5.81
N LYS A 101 -13.05 -5.89 -5.47
CA LYS A 101 -14.02 -5.91 -4.37
C LYS A 101 -15.43 -5.56 -4.85
N SER A 102 -16.41 -5.78 -3.97
CA SER A 102 -17.78 -5.38 -4.25
C SER A 102 -17.93 -3.86 -4.29
N LYS A 103 -18.99 -3.37 -4.96
CA LYS A 103 -19.32 -1.94 -5.01
C LYS A 103 -19.48 -1.34 -3.60
N LEU A 104 -20.03 -2.09 -2.67
CA LEU A 104 -20.20 -1.64 -1.28
C LEU A 104 -18.84 -1.45 -0.59
N GLU A 105 -17.93 -2.44 -0.70
CA GLU A 105 -16.58 -2.34 -0.15
C GLU A 105 -15.81 -1.16 -0.76
N TYR A 106 -15.94 -0.93 -2.08
CA TYR A 106 -15.35 0.24 -2.73
C TYR A 106 -15.89 1.55 -2.15
N LEU A 107 -17.21 1.67 -1.99
CA LEU A 107 -17.83 2.89 -1.43
C LEU A 107 -17.41 3.12 0.03
N LEU A 108 -17.30 2.06 0.83
CA LEU A 108 -16.79 2.14 2.19
C LEU A 108 -15.32 2.59 2.23
N ALA A 109 -14.47 2.03 1.38
CA ALA A 109 -13.08 2.43 1.27
C ALA A 109 -12.95 3.91 0.85
N LEU A 110 -13.75 4.33 -0.14
CA LEU A 110 -13.82 5.73 -0.58
C LEU A 110 -14.23 6.66 0.56
N LEU A 111 -15.30 6.31 1.27
CA LEU A 111 -15.78 7.09 2.42
C LEU A 111 -14.71 7.21 3.50
N LEU A 112 -14.07 6.11 3.90
CA LEU A 112 -13.02 6.11 4.91
C LEU A 112 -11.83 6.98 4.51
N LEU A 113 -11.37 6.88 3.25
CA LEU A 113 -10.25 7.68 2.75
C LEU A 113 -10.61 9.17 2.69
N LYS A 114 -11.82 9.52 2.22
CA LYS A 114 -12.31 10.90 2.18
C LYS A 114 -12.46 11.49 3.59
N THR A 115 -13.04 10.74 4.52
CA THR A 115 -13.18 11.16 5.91
C THR A 115 -11.81 11.40 6.55
N LYS A 116 -10.88 10.46 6.40
CA LYS A 116 -9.49 10.63 6.86
C LYS A 116 -8.85 11.88 6.28
N ALA A 117 -8.99 12.11 4.99
CA ALA A 117 -8.41 13.29 4.33
C ALA A 117 -9.05 14.59 4.86
N ALA A 118 -10.37 14.64 5.01
CA ALA A 118 -11.08 15.80 5.55
C ALA A 118 -10.64 16.14 6.99
N VAL A 119 -10.56 15.12 7.86
CA VAL A 119 -10.09 15.30 9.24
C VAL A 119 -8.65 15.86 9.26
N LEU A 120 -7.77 15.35 8.42
CA LEU A 120 -6.37 15.81 8.37
C LEU A 120 -6.22 17.20 7.75
N VAL A 121 -7.11 17.61 6.83
CA VAL A 121 -7.18 19.00 6.37
C VAL A 121 -7.59 19.94 7.48
N VAL A 122 -8.65 19.58 8.24
CA VAL A 122 -9.12 20.39 9.37
C VAL A 122 -8.03 20.50 10.45
N LEU A 123 -7.40 19.37 10.80
CA LEU A 123 -6.29 19.35 11.75
C LEU A 123 -5.12 20.22 11.26
N GLY A 124 -4.76 20.10 9.97
CA GLY A 124 -3.71 20.91 9.35
C GLY A 124 -3.97 22.42 9.44
N LYS A 125 -5.24 22.84 9.33
CA LYS A 125 -5.64 24.24 9.56
C LYS A 125 -5.49 24.65 11.02
N ILE A 126 -5.95 23.83 11.96
CA ILE A 126 -5.91 24.13 13.41
C ILE A 126 -4.46 24.29 13.90
N ILE A 127 -3.57 23.36 13.54
CA ILE A 127 -2.18 23.36 13.99
C ILE A 127 -1.22 24.11 13.05
N ASN A 128 -1.78 24.81 12.04
CA ASN A 128 -1.01 25.53 11.00
C ASN A 128 0.07 24.68 10.30
N ASN A 129 -0.27 23.44 9.95
CA ASN A 129 0.63 22.51 9.28
C ASN A 129 0.37 22.46 7.78
N LYS A 130 1.21 23.15 6.99
CA LYS A 130 1.11 23.23 5.54
C LYS A 130 1.16 21.85 4.86
N TYR A 131 2.02 20.96 5.34
CA TYR A 131 2.12 19.61 4.76
C TYR A 131 0.79 18.84 4.83
N LEU A 132 0.13 18.81 5.99
CA LEU A 132 -1.16 18.16 6.13
C LEU A 132 -2.21 18.82 5.24
N LEU A 133 -2.26 20.16 5.26
CA LEU A 133 -3.22 20.91 4.49
C LEU A 133 -3.10 20.64 2.98
N GLU A 134 -1.90 20.77 2.43
CA GLU A 134 -1.66 20.61 1.00
C GLU A 134 -1.83 19.16 0.53
N THR A 135 -1.24 18.21 1.26
CA THR A 135 -1.28 16.79 0.90
C THR A 135 -2.71 16.25 0.91
N TYR A 136 -3.45 16.49 1.99
CA TYR A 136 -4.79 15.91 2.12
C TYR A 136 -5.87 16.70 1.40
N SER A 137 -5.67 17.98 1.10
CA SER A 137 -6.51 18.70 0.13
C SER A 137 -6.42 18.12 -1.29
N GLN A 138 -5.24 17.67 -1.70
CA GLN A 138 -5.08 16.94 -2.96
C GLN A 138 -5.72 15.54 -2.89
N ALA A 139 -5.55 14.83 -1.77
CA ALA A 139 -6.16 13.52 -1.57
C ALA A 139 -7.70 13.55 -1.59
N LEU A 140 -8.32 14.65 -1.16
CA LEU A 140 -9.77 14.85 -1.25
C LEU A 140 -10.29 14.92 -2.70
N LYS A 141 -9.44 15.28 -3.65
CA LYS A 141 -9.83 15.39 -5.08
C LYS A 141 -9.74 14.06 -5.83
N ILE A 142 -9.09 13.05 -5.24
CA ILE A 142 -9.03 11.68 -5.77
C ILE A 142 -10.39 10.99 -5.60
#